data_95a0f97b77b2e9ade48b9c3ee4c4af06
#
_entry.id   95a0f97b77b2e9ade48b9c3ee4c4af06
#
_cell.length_a   1.000
_cell.length_b   1.000
_cell.length_c   1.000
_cell.angle_alpha   90.00
_cell.angle_beta   90.00
_cell.angle_gamma   90.00
#
_symmetry.space_group_name_H-M   'P 1'
#
loop_
_entity.id
_entity.type
_entity.pdbx_description
1 polymer ?
#
loop_
_entity_poly.entity_id
_entity_poly.type
_entity_poly.pdbx_seq_one_letter_code
_entity_poly.pdbx_strand_id
1 'polypeptide(L)'
;MAAMEVLCTADIHIGRRPSRLPDKFAAADFSPRTIWADLAEAAVTRGVDAVVVAGDLVDSENRYAEAFGAVESAATTLAEAGIPLVAVAGNHDADVLPDLADAIDHLQLLGRDGTWERTVLTDTDGEACLHVDGWSFPSRYYHESPVAKYDLRDDGVPRLGVVHGDVSEEDRYAPVAVDDLATSGHAAWVLGHLHVPGTRHENPPVLYPGSLQPLDPSETASHGAWVLSVESDGTVTTEPLETATLQYEAVTVSTTPEQGFHDIVDATHEQLREVVTECGTETELLAVSLVIEGRTDEHTDLRSRRAELKQIERTDGGITIRVIDVAIDTKPAIDLAERAGENDPIGYVAGLLRALDGDEPLDPYRAVIEAAHRRVRETHDSNAYRELKSQDETYARPTETETKDVVRQQARQLVEAFSEQQGGDGR
;
A
#
# COMPACT_ATOMS: atom_id res chain seq x y z
N MET A 1 8.46 -18.47 31.65
CA MET A 1 6.99 -18.36 31.38
C MET A 1 6.81 -18.59 29.91
N ALA A 2 5.65 -19.05 29.43
CA ALA A 2 5.38 -19.11 28.01
C ALA A 2 5.25 -17.67 27.46
N ALA A 3 5.56 -17.48 26.17
CA ALA A 3 5.29 -16.20 25.50
C ALA A 3 3.78 -15.91 25.50
N MET A 4 3.41 -14.64 25.56
CA MET A 4 2.02 -14.20 25.37
C MET A 4 1.78 -13.98 23.88
N GLU A 5 0.83 -14.69 23.27
CA GLU A 5 0.43 -14.50 21.88
C GLU A 5 -0.75 -13.51 21.79
N VAL A 6 -0.52 -12.37 21.16
CA VAL A 6 -1.54 -11.33 20.97
C VAL A 6 -1.83 -11.18 19.50
N LEU A 7 -3.10 -11.35 19.10
CA LEU A 7 -3.56 -11.07 17.75
C LEU A 7 -3.91 -9.60 17.63
N CYS A 8 -3.25 -8.89 16.73
CA CYS A 8 -3.35 -7.45 16.56
C CYS A 8 -3.94 -7.11 15.18
N THR A 9 -4.95 -6.25 15.15
CA THR A 9 -5.60 -5.76 13.94
C THR A 9 -5.97 -4.28 14.07
N ALA A 10 -6.34 -3.64 12.96
CA ALA A 10 -6.79 -2.25 12.92
C ALA A 10 -7.68 -2.01 11.68
N ASP A 11 -8.24 -0.84 11.55
CA ASP A 11 -8.87 -0.32 10.32
C ASP A 11 -9.87 -1.31 9.69
N ILE A 12 -10.72 -1.91 10.53
CA ILE A 12 -11.69 -2.94 10.09
C ILE A 12 -12.86 -2.28 9.36
N HIS A 13 -13.29 -1.10 9.83
CA HIS A 13 -14.38 -0.32 9.24
C HIS A 13 -15.65 -1.12 8.99
N ILE A 14 -16.16 -1.82 10.02
CA ILE A 14 -17.43 -2.53 9.93
C ILE A 14 -18.52 -1.57 9.43
N GLY A 15 -19.15 -1.94 8.30
CA GLY A 15 -20.16 -1.14 7.63
C GLY A 15 -19.72 -0.52 6.31
N ARG A 16 -18.43 -0.41 6.05
CA ARG A 16 -17.91 -0.10 4.70
C ARG A 16 -18.00 -1.33 3.80
N ARG A 17 -17.89 -1.05 2.52
CA ARG A 17 -17.78 -2.09 1.49
C ARG A 17 -16.56 -1.80 0.61
N PRO A 18 -15.86 -2.83 0.15
CA PRO A 18 -14.82 -2.67 -0.84
C PRO A 18 -15.33 -1.91 -2.06
N SER A 19 -14.57 -0.90 -2.50
CA SER A 19 -14.95 0.00 -3.58
C SER A 19 -14.67 -0.62 -4.95
N ARG A 20 -15.34 -0.10 -5.99
CA ARG A 20 -15.15 -0.43 -7.41
C ARG A 20 -15.39 -1.90 -7.80
N LEU A 21 -15.85 -2.74 -6.90
CA LEU A 21 -16.25 -4.10 -7.24
C LEU A 21 -17.56 -4.10 -8.02
N PRO A 22 -17.73 -4.95 -9.05
CA PRO A 22 -19.02 -5.19 -9.69
C PRO A 22 -20.04 -5.75 -8.68
N ASP A 23 -21.33 -5.43 -8.88
CA ASP A 23 -22.42 -5.80 -7.96
C ASP A 23 -22.42 -7.28 -7.57
N LYS A 24 -22.05 -8.17 -8.48
CA LYS A 24 -21.99 -9.61 -8.21
C LYS A 24 -20.92 -10.03 -7.19
N PHE A 25 -19.92 -9.17 -6.97
CA PHE A 25 -18.85 -9.33 -5.96
C PHE A 25 -19.06 -8.37 -4.77
N ALA A 26 -20.06 -7.49 -4.83
CA ALA A 26 -20.44 -6.63 -3.70
C ALA A 26 -21.20 -7.39 -2.61
N ALA A 27 -21.24 -8.72 -2.69
CA ALA A 27 -21.92 -9.59 -1.75
C ALA A 27 -21.25 -9.59 -0.36
N ALA A 28 -21.95 -10.15 0.60
CA ALA A 28 -21.54 -10.21 2.01
C ALA A 28 -20.16 -10.88 2.22
N ASP A 29 -19.76 -11.75 1.30
CA ASP A 29 -18.55 -12.59 1.42
C ASP A 29 -17.23 -11.79 1.48
N PHE A 30 -17.19 -10.60 0.84
CA PHE A 30 -16.00 -9.72 0.86
C PHE A 30 -16.17 -8.52 1.82
N SER A 31 -17.13 -8.59 2.74
CA SER A 31 -17.38 -7.48 3.67
C SER A 31 -16.42 -7.53 4.86
N PRO A 32 -15.96 -6.37 5.39
CA PRO A 32 -15.20 -6.33 6.64
C PRO A 32 -15.88 -7.06 7.80
N ARG A 33 -17.23 -7.06 7.81
CA ARG A 33 -18.02 -7.77 8.80
C ARG A 33 -17.79 -9.28 8.78
N THR A 34 -17.69 -9.89 7.59
CA THR A 34 -17.46 -11.33 7.45
C THR A 34 -16.05 -11.67 7.90
N ILE A 35 -15.05 -10.93 7.40
CA ILE A 35 -13.66 -11.18 7.76
C ILE A 35 -13.39 -10.94 9.26
N TRP A 36 -14.12 -10.01 9.89
CA TRP A 36 -14.08 -9.80 11.34
C TRP A 36 -14.59 -11.02 12.13
N ALA A 37 -15.65 -11.66 11.66
CA ALA A 37 -16.15 -12.88 12.28
C ALA A 37 -15.15 -14.04 12.10
N ASP A 38 -14.60 -14.20 10.89
CA ASP A 38 -13.61 -15.22 10.57
C ASP A 38 -12.31 -15.02 11.39
N LEU A 39 -11.89 -13.76 11.62
CA LEU A 39 -10.76 -13.43 12.48
C LEU A 39 -10.98 -13.87 13.93
N ALA A 40 -12.19 -13.67 14.48
CA ALA A 40 -12.50 -14.11 15.83
C ALA A 40 -12.43 -15.64 15.95
N GLU A 41 -12.92 -16.39 14.95
CA GLU A 41 -12.79 -17.84 14.89
C GLU A 41 -11.34 -18.30 14.73
N ALA A 42 -10.54 -17.59 13.91
CA ALA A 42 -9.12 -17.85 13.76
C ALA A 42 -8.35 -17.64 15.08
N ALA A 43 -8.66 -16.58 15.84
CA ALA A 43 -8.11 -16.30 17.15
C ALA A 43 -8.39 -17.44 18.14
N VAL A 44 -9.63 -17.94 18.18
CA VAL A 44 -10.02 -19.09 19.02
C VAL A 44 -9.28 -20.36 18.58
N THR A 45 -9.22 -20.62 17.27
CA THR A 45 -8.54 -21.83 16.73
C THR A 45 -7.06 -21.83 17.03
N ARG A 46 -6.41 -20.67 16.94
CA ARG A 46 -4.98 -20.50 17.27
C ARG A 46 -4.73 -20.57 18.78
N GLY A 47 -5.72 -20.17 19.58
CA GLY A 47 -5.61 -20.12 21.03
C GLY A 47 -4.75 -18.96 21.53
N VAL A 48 -4.91 -17.79 20.92
CA VAL A 48 -4.20 -16.56 21.34
C VAL A 48 -4.66 -16.10 22.73
N ASP A 49 -3.79 -15.38 23.44
CA ASP A 49 -4.06 -14.90 24.80
C ASP A 49 -4.92 -13.62 24.81
N ALA A 50 -4.94 -12.86 23.73
CA ALA A 50 -5.79 -11.67 23.57
C ALA A 50 -5.95 -11.27 22.09
N VAL A 51 -7.02 -10.51 21.80
CA VAL A 51 -7.21 -9.78 20.56
C VAL A 51 -7.17 -8.29 20.84
N VAL A 52 -6.35 -7.55 20.08
CA VAL A 52 -6.15 -6.10 20.21
C VAL A 52 -6.49 -5.39 18.90
N VAL A 53 -7.35 -4.35 18.99
CA VAL A 53 -7.78 -3.53 17.84
C VAL A 53 -7.23 -2.11 18.00
N ALA A 54 -6.37 -1.69 17.07
CA ALA A 54 -5.74 -0.36 17.11
C ALA A 54 -6.57 0.71 16.38
N GLY A 55 -7.87 0.77 16.65
CA GLY A 55 -8.81 1.79 16.19
C GLY A 55 -9.51 1.48 14.87
N ASP A 56 -10.48 2.30 14.55
CA ASP A 56 -11.34 2.23 13.37
C ASP A 56 -12.00 0.85 13.18
N LEU A 57 -12.48 0.27 14.27
CA LEU A 57 -13.28 -0.96 14.26
C LEU A 57 -14.56 -0.76 13.46
N VAL A 58 -15.17 0.42 13.57
CA VAL A 58 -16.47 0.76 12.95
C VAL A 58 -16.32 2.01 12.10
N ASP A 59 -16.98 2.04 10.95
CA ASP A 59 -17.01 3.25 10.12
C ASP A 59 -18.03 4.28 10.62
N SER A 60 -17.63 5.56 10.67
CA SER A 60 -18.46 6.66 11.17
C SER A 60 -19.76 6.90 10.37
N GLU A 61 -19.78 6.52 9.09
CA GLU A 61 -20.97 6.64 8.25
C GLU A 61 -21.95 5.49 8.53
N ASN A 62 -21.49 4.47 9.23
CA ASN A 62 -22.31 3.33 9.58
C ASN A 62 -22.98 3.53 10.94
N ARG A 63 -24.21 3.14 10.95
CA ARG A 63 -25.07 3.36 12.10
C ARG A 63 -24.78 2.30 13.14
N TYR A 64 -24.72 2.71 14.38
CA TYR A 64 -24.62 1.90 15.57
C TYR A 64 -25.33 0.52 15.45
N ALA A 65 -26.53 0.47 14.88
CA ALA A 65 -27.31 -0.76 14.77
C ALA A 65 -26.74 -1.82 13.79
N GLU A 66 -25.98 -1.41 12.78
CA GLU A 66 -25.36 -2.38 11.83
C GLU A 66 -24.07 -2.97 12.38
N ALA A 67 -23.29 -2.17 13.09
CA ALA A 67 -22.04 -2.59 13.69
C ALA A 67 -22.24 -3.43 14.96
N PHE A 68 -23.25 -3.09 15.77
CA PHE A 68 -23.52 -3.70 17.08
C PHE A 68 -23.48 -5.24 17.02
N GLY A 69 -24.34 -5.84 16.18
CA GLY A 69 -24.43 -7.29 16.12
C GLY A 69 -23.16 -8.00 15.65
N ALA A 70 -22.36 -7.35 14.80
CA ALA A 70 -21.09 -7.93 14.34
C ALA A 70 -20.02 -7.88 15.43
N VAL A 71 -19.92 -6.75 16.14
CA VAL A 71 -18.96 -6.58 17.24
C VAL A 71 -19.35 -7.46 18.43
N GLU A 72 -20.64 -7.49 18.81
CA GLU A 72 -21.16 -8.32 19.90
C GLU A 72 -20.91 -9.81 19.64
N SER A 73 -21.17 -10.29 18.42
CA SER A 73 -20.97 -11.69 18.06
C SER A 73 -19.49 -12.11 18.22
N ALA A 74 -18.56 -11.33 17.70
CA ALA A 74 -17.13 -11.62 17.83
C ALA A 74 -16.66 -11.53 19.29
N ALA A 75 -17.08 -10.49 20.03
CA ALA A 75 -16.75 -10.35 21.44
C ALA A 75 -17.26 -11.54 22.27
N THR A 76 -18.46 -12.05 21.97
CA THR A 76 -19.02 -13.24 22.61
C THR A 76 -18.21 -14.50 22.27
N THR A 77 -17.88 -14.71 20.98
CA THR A 77 -17.07 -15.86 20.52
C THR A 77 -15.72 -15.90 21.23
N LEU A 78 -15.04 -14.76 21.33
CA LEU A 78 -13.75 -14.65 22.02
C LEU A 78 -13.89 -14.88 23.52
N ALA A 79 -14.91 -14.30 24.15
CA ALA A 79 -15.16 -14.43 25.59
C ALA A 79 -15.47 -15.87 26.00
N GLU A 80 -16.24 -16.62 25.18
CA GLU A 80 -16.53 -18.04 25.42
C GLU A 80 -15.26 -18.90 25.39
N ALA A 81 -14.21 -18.46 24.65
CA ALA A 81 -12.90 -19.08 24.65
C ALA A 81 -11.95 -18.53 25.72
N GLY A 82 -12.39 -17.52 26.50
CA GLY A 82 -11.56 -16.87 27.52
C GLY A 82 -10.55 -15.87 26.97
N ILE A 83 -10.73 -15.42 25.73
CA ILE A 83 -9.84 -14.48 25.04
C ILE A 83 -10.38 -13.05 25.21
N PRO A 84 -9.69 -12.13 25.90
CA PRO A 84 -10.09 -10.74 26.02
C PRO A 84 -9.99 -10.01 24.68
N LEU A 85 -11.02 -9.19 24.39
CA LEU A 85 -11.03 -8.25 23.27
C LEU A 85 -10.78 -6.84 23.78
N VAL A 86 -9.64 -6.26 23.39
CA VAL A 86 -9.20 -4.93 23.78
C VAL A 86 -9.14 -4.03 22.56
N ALA A 87 -9.70 -2.83 22.65
CA ALA A 87 -9.70 -1.88 21.55
C ALA A 87 -9.32 -0.47 22.01
N VAL A 88 -8.82 0.33 21.09
CA VAL A 88 -8.79 1.79 21.18
C VAL A 88 -9.69 2.38 20.10
N ALA A 89 -10.23 3.57 20.29
CA ALA A 89 -10.97 4.27 19.24
C ALA A 89 -10.03 4.99 18.29
N GLY A 90 -10.31 4.91 16.99
CA GLY A 90 -9.67 5.71 15.96
C GLY A 90 -10.45 6.98 15.62
N ASN A 91 -10.13 7.59 14.49
CA ASN A 91 -10.76 8.85 14.07
C ASN A 91 -12.15 8.63 13.42
N HIS A 92 -12.44 7.44 12.92
CA HIS A 92 -13.75 7.11 12.34
C HIS A 92 -14.76 6.68 13.38
N ASP A 93 -14.36 6.10 14.48
CA ASP A 93 -15.25 5.55 15.49
C ASP A 93 -15.17 6.21 16.88
N ALA A 94 -14.45 7.32 17.01
CA ALA A 94 -14.33 8.07 18.26
C ALA A 94 -15.68 8.40 18.93
N ASP A 95 -16.71 8.68 18.12
CA ASP A 95 -18.06 9.03 18.59
C ASP A 95 -18.98 7.81 18.79
N VAL A 96 -18.60 6.62 18.28
CA VAL A 96 -19.47 5.44 18.25
C VAL A 96 -18.94 4.31 19.11
N LEU A 97 -17.63 4.05 19.09
CA LEU A 97 -17.04 2.94 19.80
C LEU A 97 -17.18 3.02 21.33
N PRO A 98 -17.16 4.20 21.99
CA PRO A 98 -17.48 4.31 23.41
C PRO A 98 -18.87 3.81 23.79
N ASP A 99 -19.90 4.18 22.99
CA ASP A 99 -21.28 3.73 23.21
C ASP A 99 -21.44 2.22 22.96
N LEU A 100 -20.73 1.67 21.96
CA LEU A 100 -20.70 0.23 21.69
C LEU A 100 -20.04 -0.53 22.86
N ALA A 101 -18.92 -0.03 23.38
CA ALA A 101 -18.23 -0.65 24.51
C ALA A 101 -19.02 -0.58 25.82
N ASP A 102 -19.90 0.40 25.98
CA ASP A 102 -20.83 0.47 27.12
C ASP A 102 -22.00 -0.52 27.00
N ALA A 103 -22.34 -0.92 25.77
CA ALA A 103 -23.49 -1.77 25.48
C ALA A 103 -23.15 -3.23 25.20
N ILE A 104 -21.90 -3.51 24.82
CA ILE A 104 -21.41 -4.86 24.47
C ILE A 104 -20.54 -5.38 25.62
N ASP A 105 -21.00 -6.42 26.29
CA ASP A 105 -20.20 -7.14 27.25
C ASP A 105 -18.94 -7.73 26.57
N HIS A 106 -17.82 -7.77 27.27
CA HIS A 106 -16.55 -8.34 26.81
C HIS A 106 -15.77 -7.53 25.76
N LEU A 107 -16.20 -6.31 25.41
CA LEU A 107 -15.42 -5.35 24.66
C LEU A 107 -14.80 -4.34 25.61
N GLN A 108 -13.48 -4.40 25.80
CA GLN A 108 -12.76 -3.45 26.63
C GLN A 108 -12.19 -2.31 25.76
N LEU A 109 -12.72 -1.10 25.93
CA LEU A 109 -12.19 0.10 25.28
C LEU A 109 -11.23 0.80 26.24
N LEU A 110 -9.98 0.99 25.81
CA LEU A 110 -8.93 1.68 26.57
C LEU A 110 -8.79 3.15 26.12
N GLY A 111 -8.39 3.98 27.07
CA GLY A 111 -7.90 5.33 26.79
C GLY A 111 -8.99 6.31 26.38
N ARG A 112 -10.20 6.19 26.89
CA ARG A 112 -11.33 7.09 26.62
C ARG A 112 -10.95 8.55 26.88
N ASP A 113 -11.56 9.45 26.14
CA ASP A 113 -11.38 10.91 26.28
C ASP A 113 -9.93 11.39 26.06
N GLY A 114 -9.12 10.64 25.32
CA GLY A 114 -7.73 11.00 25.00
C GLY A 114 -6.77 10.89 26.19
N THR A 115 -7.03 9.96 27.09
CA THR A 115 -6.13 9.61 28.22
C THR A 115 -5.44 8.26 27.94
N TRP A 116 -4.33 8.00 28.61
CA TRP A 116 -3.72 6.67 28.57
C TRP A 116 -4.35 5.76 29.62
N GLU A 117 -4.67 4.55 29.22
CA GLU A 117 -5.23 3.53 30.10
C GLU A 117 -4.53 2.19 29.88
N ARG A 118 -4.40 1.41 30.96
CA ARG A 118 -3.71 0.11 30.95
C ARG A 118 -4.68 -1.00 31.30
N THR A 119 -4.63 -2.09 30.54
CA THR A 119 -5.13 -3.41 30.98
C THR A 119 -3.96 -4.38 31.17
N VAL A 120 -4.18 -5.42 31.97
CA VAL A 120 -3.16 -6.41 32.32
C VAL A 120 -3.60 -7.77 31.80
N LEU A 121 -2.78 -8.36 30.97
CA LEU A 121 -2.91 -9.77 30.58
C LEU A 121 -2.11 -10.62 31.56
N THR A 122 -2.77 -11.67 32.08
CA THR A 122 -2.21 -12.55 33.10
C THR A 122 -2.10 -13.98 32.58
N ASP A 123 -1.19 -14.73 33.16
CA ASP A 123 -1.13 -16.18 32.94
C ASP A 123 -2.24 -16.92 33.73
N THR A 124 -2.22 -18.25 33.64
CA THR A 124 -3.18 -19.13 34.32
C THR A 124 -3.12 -19.07 35.85
N ASP A 125 -2.01 -18.59 36.40
CA ASP A 125 -1.80 -18.42 37.83
C ASP A 125 -2.21 -17.02 38.32
N GLY A 126 -2.60 -16.14 37.40
CA GLY A 126 -3.01 -14.76 37.66
C GLY A 126 -1.86 -13.76 37.78
N GLU A 127 -0.64 -14.16 37.43
CA GLU A 127 0.51 -13.26 37.42
C GLU A 127 0.52 -12.41 36.13
N ALA A 128 0.86 -11.13 36.27
CA ALA A 128 0.94 -10.19 35.17
C ALA A 128 2.06 -10.58 34.18
N CYS A 129 1.70 -10.80 32.90
CA CYS A 129 2.64 -11.20 31.86
C CYS A 129 2.84 -10.13 30.79
N LEU A 130 1.81 -9.35 30.48
CA LEU A 130 1.87 -8.26 29.50
C LEU A 130 0.92 -7.14 29.88
N HIS A 131 1.37 -5.91 29.81
CA HIS A 131 0.52 -4.74 29.86
C HIS A 131 0.15 -4.28 28.46
N VAL A 132 -1.13 -3.97 28.26
CA VAL A 132 -1.60 -3.29 27.04
C VAL A 132 -1.96 -1.87 27.40
N ASP A 133 -1.18 -0.91 26.89
CA ASP A 133 -1.35 0.52 27.11
C ASP A 133 -2.03 1.14 25.89
N GLY A 134 -3.27 1.58 26.05
CA GLY A 134 -4.10 2.09 24.96
C GLY A 134 -4.45 3.57 25.10
N TRP A 135 -4.57 4.25 23.97
CA TRP A 135 -5.05 5.62 23.88
C TRP A 135 -6.08 5.72 22.74
N SER A 136 -7.25 6.27 23.05
CA SER A 136 -8.34 6.47 22.09
C SER A 136 -8.49 7.90 21.67
N PHE A 137 -8.90 8.13 20.42
CA PHE A 137 -9.28 9.45 19.93
C PHE A 137 -10.44 10.02 20.76
N PRO A 138 -10.30 11.26 21.29
CA PRO A 138 -11.39 11.93 21.99
C PRO A 138 -12.42 12.55 21.03
N SER A 139 -12.07 12.68 19.76
CA SER A 139 -12.91 13.19 18.67
C SER A 139 -12.26 12.90 17.33
N ARG A 140 -12.99 13.10 16.24
CA ARG A 140 -12.54 12.80 14.88
C ARG A 140 -11.15 13.36 14.47
N TYR A 141 -10.74 14.47 15.07
CA TYR A 141 -9.46 15.11 14.79
C TYR A 141 -8.70 15.35 16.10
N TYR A 142 -7.43 15.01 16.09
CA TYR A 142 -6.52 15.26 17.20
C TYR A 142 -5.14 15.64 16.65
N HIS A 143 -4.68 16.85 16.99
CA HIS A 143 -3.51 17.48 16.36
C HIS A 143 -2.23 17.39 17.19
N GLU A 144 -2.28 16.76 18.35
CA GLU A 144 -1.12 16.63 19.24
C GLU A 144 -0.67 15.16 19.27
N SER A 145 0.61 14.93 19.61
CA SER A 145 1.09 13.58 19.82
C SER A 145 0.54 13.00 21.12
N PRO A 146 -0.19 11.88 21.08
CA PRO A 146 -0.62 11.19 22.30
C PRO A 146 0.58 10.66 23.09
N VAL A 147 1.66 10.24 22.43
CA VAL A 147 2.85 9.68 23.06
C VAL A 147 3.56 10.71 23.94
N ALA A 148 3.54 11.99 23.55
CA ALA A 148 4.09 13.07 24.38
C ALA A 148 3.37 13.26 25.72
N LYS A 149 2.16 12.70 25.88
CA LYS A 149 1.34 12.74 27.08
C LYS A 149 1.29 11.40 27.82
N TYR A 150 2.13 10.45 27.43
CA TYR A 150 2.19 9.15 28.09
C TYR A 150 2.68 9.29 29.53
N ASP A 151 1.92 8.81 30.50
CA ASP A 151 2.14 9.00 31.93
C ASP A 151 2.04 7.73 32.77
N LEU A 152 1.82 6.57 32.13
CA LEU A 152 1.71 5.30 32.85
C LEU A 152 3.09 4.81 33.34
N ARG A 153 3.09 4.25 34.55
CA ARG A 153 4.35 3.82 35.19
C ARG A 153 4.86 2.51 34.60
N ASP A 154 6.18 2.44 34.50
CA ASP A 154 6.90 1.22 34.25
C ASP A 154 7.10 0.46 35.57
N ASP A 155 6.72 -0.82 35.59
CA ASP A 155 6.88 -1.72 36.74
C ASP A 155 7.67 -2.98 36.37
N GLY A 156 8.29 -3.01 35.18
CA GLY A 156 9.13 -4.08 34.69
C GLY A 156 8.40 -5.22 33.97
N VAL A 157 7.07 -5.17 33.87
CA VAL A 157 6.29 -6.06 32.98
C VAL A 157 6.38 -5.57 31.56
N PRO A 158 6.58 -6.44 30.54
CA PRO A 158 6.54 -6.02 29.14
C PRO A 158 5.28 -5.25 28.79
N ARG A 159 5.40 -4.24 27.90
CA ARG A 159 4.29 -3.35 27.54
C ARG A 159 4.07 -3.33 26.04
N LEU A 160 2.84 -3.52 25.61
CA LEU A 160 2.36 -3.30 24.24
C LEU A 160 1.65 -1.97 24.18
N GLY A 161 2.17 -1.03 23.40
CA GLY A 161 1.50 0.24 23.14
C GLY A 161 0.52 0.11 21.99
N VAL A 162 -0.68 0.67 22.14
CA VAL A 162 -1.76 0.63 21.14
C VAL A 162 -2.32 2.02 20.94
N VAL A 163 -2.21 2.53 19.73
CA VAL A 163 -2.70 3.86 19.38
C VAL A 163 -3.13 3.89 17.91
N HIS A 164 -4.21 4.56 17.62
CA HIS A 164 -4.54 4.92 16.26
C HIS A 164 -3.86 6.25 15.96
N GLY A 165 -2.93 6.31 15.00
CA GLY A 165 -2.13 7.53 14.78
C GLY A 165 -1.28 7.47 13.53
N ASP A 166 -0.94 8.64 13.03
CA ASP A 166 -0.20 8.81 11.78
C ASP A 166 1.28 9.09 12.04
N VAL A 167 2.15 8.29 11.42
CA VAL A 167 3.61 8.51 11.44
C VAL A 167 4.07 9.44 10.31
N SER A 168 3.16 9.92 9.45
CA SER A 168 3.45 10.94 8.46
C SER A 168 3.55 12.33 9.09
N GLU A 169 3.99 13.31 8.32
CA GLU A 169 4.08 14.71 8.78
C GLU A 169 2.72 15.45 8.80
N GLU A 170 1.60 14.73 8.61
CA GLU A 170 0.26 15.33 8.63
C GLU A 170 -0.29 15.50 10.07
N ASP A 171 -0.47 16.73 10.51
CA ASP A 171 -0.84 17.12 11.89
C ASP A 171 -2.31 16.85 12.28
N ARG A 172 -3.05 15.95 11.62
CA ARG A 172 -4.51 15.88 11.84
C ARG A 172 -4.97 14.67 12.63
N TYR A 173 -4.21 13.59 12.60
CA TYR A 173 -4.64 12.29 13.09
C TYR A 173 -3.64 11.71 14.09
N ALA A 174 -3.56 12.36 15.28
CA ALA A 174 -2.68 11.94 16.36
C ALA A 174 -1.23 11.65 15.87
N PRO A 175 -0.50 12.68 15.40
CA PRO A 175 0.83 12.49 14.84
C PRO A 175 1.78 11.88 15.86
N VAL A 176 2.50 10.81 15.46
CA VAL A 176 3.46 10.11 16.29
C VAL A 176 4.79 9.95 15.57
N ALA A 177 5.89 10.26 16.24
CA ALA A 177 7.21 10.02 15.68
C ALA A 177 7.64 8.58 15.97
N VAL A 178 8.14 7.89 14.95
CA VAL A 178 8.63 6.50 15.10
C VAL A 178 9.74 6.40 16.14
N ASP A 179 10.64 7.39 16.20
CA ASP A 179 11.73 7.45 17.18
C ASP A 179 11.22 7.59 18.62
N ASP A 180 10.13 8.33 18.85
CA ASP A 180 9.51 8.46 20.17
C ASP A 180 8.91 7.12 20.61
N LEU A 181 8.26 6.39 19.69
CA LEU A 181 7.75 5.05 19.95
C LEU A 181 8.87 4.05 20.25
N ALA A 182 9.90 4.01 19.43
CA ALA A 182 11.04 3.09 19.58
C ALA A 182 11.82 3.30 20.89
N THR A 183 11.85 4.53 21.41
CA THR A 183 12.58 4.87 22.65
C THR A 183 11.71 4.92 23.90
N SER A 184 10.40 4.68 23.80
CA SER A 184 9.44 4.78 24.89
C SER A 184 9.57 3.68 25.97
N GLY A 185 10.33 2.62 25.67
CA GLY A 185 10.50 1.44 26.54
C GLY A 185 9.36 0.43 26.47
N HIS A 186 8.46 0.52 25.48
CA HIS A 186 7.52 -0.55 25.17
C HIS A 186 8.21 -1.68 24.41
N ALA A 187 7.74 -2.90 24.60
CA ALA A 187 8.22 -4.09 23.88
C ALA A 187 7.81 -4.06 22.40
N ALA A 188 6.63 -3.51 22.11
CA ALA A 188 6.15 -3.28 20.75
C ALA A 188 5.08 -2.17 20.71
N TRP A 189 4.81 -1.66 19.50
CA TRP A 189 3.70 -0.76 19.20
C TRP A 189 2.84 -1.28 18.06
N VAL A 190 1.53 -1.24 18.24
CA VAL A 190 0.53 -1.52 17.22
C VAL A 190 -0.23 -0.23 16.91
N LEU A 191 -0.18 0.17 15.66
CA LEU A 191 -0.74 1.42 15.17
C LEU A 191 -1.88 1.15 14.17
N GLY A 192 -2.99 1.88 14.27
CA GLY A 192 -3.99 1.98 13.21
C GLY A 192 -3.86 3.27 12.42
N HIS A 193 -4.70 3.49 11.42
CA HIS A 193 -4.80 4.62 10.50
C HIS A 193 -4.25 4.36 9.10
N LEU A 194 -3.12 3.70 8.97
CA LEU A 194 -2.59 3.34 7.64
C LEU A 194 -3.11 1.97 7.24
N HIS A 195 -3.94 1.94 6.20
CA HIS A 195 -4.59 0.71 5.73
C HIS A 195 -3.63 -0.29 5.10
N VAL A 196 -2.50 0.17 4.54
CA VAL A 196 -1.48 -0.74 4.00
C VAL A 196 -0.61 -1.28 5.13
N PRO A 197 -0.55 -2.62 5.31
CA PRO A 197 0.22 -3.23 6.38
C PRO A 197 1.73 -2.96 6.25
N GLY A 198 2.43 -2.93 7.38
CA GLY A 198 3.87 -2.82 7.34
C GLY A 198 4.52 -2.42 8.65
N THR A 199 5.79 -2.77 8.77
CA THR A 199 6.66 -2.43 9.90
C THR A 199 7.35 -1.09 9.66
N ARG A 200 7.38 -0.22 10.67
CA ARG A 200 8.04 1.08 10.64
C ARG A 200 9.34 1.10 11.46
N HIS A 201 9.49 0.17 12.38
CA HIS A 201 10.70 -0.06 13.15
C HIS A 201 10.76 -1.54 13.57
N GLU A 202 11.94 -2.16 13.52
CA GLU A 202 12.09 -3.60 13.72
C GLU A 202 12.29 -4.00 15.20
N ASN A 203 12.99 -3.20 15.98
CA ASN A 203 13.30 -3.53 17.36
C ASN A 203 13.42 -2.28 18.24
N PRO A 204 12.43 -1.98 19.09
CA PRO A 204 11.16 -2.73 19.24
C PRO A 204 10.30 -2.63 17.99
N PRO A 205 9.45 -3.62 17.67
CA PRO A 205 8.54 -3.55 16.55
C PRO A 205 7.56 -2.37 16.68
N VAL A 206 7.46 -1.56 15.62
CA VAL A 206 6.40 -0.55 15.43
C VAL A 206 5.69 -0.92 14.14
N LEU A 207 4.47 -1.41 14.23
CA LEU A 207 3.78 -1.96 13.08
C LEU A 207 2.36 -1.41 12.90
N TYR A 208 1.95 -1.33 11.64
CA TYR A 208 0.56 -1.16 11.23
C TYR A 208 0.05 -2.52 10.74
N PRO A 209 -0.98 -3.08 11.36
CA PRO A 209 -1.64 -4.29 10.82
C PRO A 209 -2.21 -4.05 9.42
N GLY A 210 -2.59 -2.82 9.12
CA GLY A 210 -3.35 -2.46 7.93
C GLY A 210 -4.84 -2.73 8.10
N SER A 211 -5.62 -2.46 7.06
CA SER A 211 -7.04 -2.82 7.06
C SER A 211 -7.19 -4.35 7.04
N LEU A 212 -8.14 -4.86 7.82
CA LEU A 212 -8.39 -6.30 7.90
C LEU A 212 -8.84 -6.89 6.54
N GLN A 213 -9.61 -6.12 5.78
CA GLN A 213 -10.03 -6.39 4.41
C GLN A 213 -9.79 -5.11 3.60
N PRO A 214 -9.11 -5.14 2.45
CA PRO A 214 -8.89 -3.93 1.67
C PRO A 214 -10.20 -3.33 1.18
N LEU A 215 -10.33 -2.02 1.24
CA LEU A 215 -11.55 -1.27 0.95
C LEU A 215 -11.45 -0.43 -0.31
N ASP A 216 -10.22 -0.15 -0.78
CA ASP A 216 -9.97 0.67 -1.97
C ASP A 216 -8.84 0.07 -2.82
N PRO A 217 -8.88 0.24 -4.16
CA PRO A 217 -7.81 -0.25 -5.05
C PRO A 217 -6.39 0.26 -4.77
N SER A 218 -6.24 1.27 -3.93
CA SER A 218 -4.92 1.72 -3.45
C SER A 218 -4.34 0.86 -2.31
N GLU A 219 -5.17 0.03 -1.68
CA GLU A 219 -4.80 -0.90 -0.63
C GLU A 219 -4.40 -2.23 -1.27
N THR A 220 -3.21 -2.24 -1.88
CA THR A 220 -2.66 -3.41 -2.57
C THR A 220 -1.95 -4.35 -1.60
N ALA A 221 -1.53 -5.53 -2.08
CA ALA A 221 -0.93 -6.61 -1.31
C ALA A 221 -1.91 -7.40 -0.44
N SER A 222 -1.37 -8.36 0.31
CA SER A 222 -2.13 -9.22 1.21
C SER A 222 -2.49 -8.48 2.50
N HIS A 223 -3.71 -8.62 2.97
CA HIS A 223 -4.26 -7.99 4.17
C HIS A 223 -4.68 -9.03 5.21
N GLY A 224 -4.86 -8.57 6.45
CA GLY A 224 -5.24 -9.43 7.57
C GLY A 224 -4.87 -8.83 8.91
N ALA A 225 -4.38 -9.68 9.80
CA ALA A 225 -3.95 -9.33 11.15
C ALA A 225 -2.47 -9.70 11.37
N TRP A 226 -1.96 -9.41 12.54
CA TRP A 226 -0.62 -9.82 12.96
C TRP A 226 -0.69 -10.54 14.31
N VAL A 227 0.12 -11.56 14.47
CA VAL A 227 0.33 -12.22 15.79
C VAL A 227 1.66 -11.76 16.34
N LEU A 228 1.62 -11.21 17.53
CA LEU A 228 2.79 -10.81 18.30
C LEU A 228 3.00 -11.83 19.42
N SER A 229 4.16 -12.47 19.45
CA SER A 229 4.57 -13.32 20.58
C SER A 229 5.53 -12.53 21.45
N VAL A 230 5.12 -12.22 22.68
CA VAL A 230 5.87 -11.38 23.64
C VAL A 230 6.42 -12.26 24.75
N GLU A 231 7.75 -12.35 24.84
CA GLU A 231 8.45 -13.08 25.87
C GLU A 231 8.51 -12.27 27.19
N SER A 232 8.70 -12.95 28.31
CA SER A 232 8.76 -12.29 29.61
C SER A 232 9.92 -11.31 29.79
N ASP A 233 10.94 -11.37 28.95
CA ASP A 233 12.06 -10.41 28.91
C ASP A 233 11.80 -9.21 27.99
N GLY A 234 10.62 -9.15 27.38
CA GLY A 234 10.22 -8.11 26.45
C GLY A 234 10.67 -8.34 25.00
N THR A 235 11.27 -9.48 24.69
CA THR A 235 11.54 -9.85 23.28
C THR A 235 10.24 -10.13 22.55
N VAL A 236 10.09 -9.58 21.33
CA VAL A 236 8.88 -9.72 20.51
C VAL A 236 9.23 -10.32 19.15
N THR A 237 8.45 -11.31 18.74
CA THR A 237 8.40 -11.78 17.35
C THR A 237 7.05 -11.47 16.75
N THR A 238 7.03 -11.17 15.47
CA THR A 238 5.82 -10.78 14.73
C THR A 238 5.60 -11.71 13.54
N GLU A 239 4.35 -12.13 13.32
CA GLU A 239 3.94 -13.01 12.24
C GLU A 239 2.68 -12.43 11.59
N PRO A 240 2.66 -12.17 10.26
CA PRO A 240 1.44 -11.79 9.58
C PRO A 240 0.46 -12.97 9.53
N LEU A 241 -0.82 -12.69 9.74
CA LEU A 241 -1.93 -13.64 9.60
C LEU A 241 -2.84 -13.14 8.49
N GLU A 242 -2.71 -13.70 7.31
CA GLU A 242 -3.54 -13.36 6.17
C GLU A 242 -4.96 -13.89 6.39
N THR A 243 -5.94 -13.01 6.27
CA THR A 243 -7.37 -13.35 6.43
C THR A 243 -8.23 -12.73 5.35
N ALA A 244 -7.70 -11.76 4.60
CA ALA A 244 -8.44 -11.09 3.56
C ALA A 244 -8.72 -12.01 2.38
N THR A 245 -9.99 -12.13 1.99
CA THR A 245 -10.45 -12.91 0.84
C THR A 245 -10.44 -12.10 -0.47
N LEU A 246 -10.31 -10.78 -0.38
CA LEU A 246 -10.14 -9.85 -1.49
C LEU A 246 -8.71 -9.31 -1.49
N GLN A 247 -8.10 -9.24 -2.68
CA GLN A 247 -6.86 -8.50 -2.90
C GLN A 247 -7.02 -7.57 -4.09
N TYR A 248 -6.53 -6.32 -3.95
CA TYR A 248 -6.42 -5.38 -5.06
C TYR A 248 -4.99 -5.36 -5.56
N GLU A 249 -4.83 -5.30 -6.90
CA GLU A 249 -3.51 -5.15 -7.52
C GLU A 249 -3.56 -4.21 -8.72
N ALA A 250 -2.44 -3.51 -8.92
CA ALA A 250 -2.19 -2.73 -10.11
C ALA A 250 -1.26 -3.52 -11.04
N VAL A 251 -1.75 -3.87 -12.22
CA VAL A 251 -1.00 -4.64 -13.22
C VAL A 251 -0.68 -3.75 -14.40
N THR A 252 0.61 -3.63 -14.75
CA THR A 252 1.08 -2.85 -15.89
C THR A 252 1.53 -3.78 -17.00
N VAL A 253 1.02 -3.56 -18.19
CA VAL A 253 1.41 -4.26 -19.44
C VAL A 253 2.07 -3.26 -20.38
N SER A 254 3.35 -3.44 -20.63
CA SER A 254 4.09 -2.61 -21.58
C SER A 254 3.94 -3.16 -23.00
N THR A 255 3.65 -2.28 -23.96
CA THR A 255 3.48 -2.64 -25.37
C THR A 255 4.62 -2.16 -26.24
N THR A 256 4.83 -2.83 -27.38
CA THR A 256 5.76 -2.43 -28.44
C THR A 256 5.02 -2.19 -29.77
N PRO A 257 5.62 -1.46 -30.72
CA PRO A 257 4.98 -1.19 -32.02
C PRO A 257 4.59 -2.43 -32.80
N GLU A 258 5.33 -3.53 -32.63
CA GLU A 258 5.13 -4.78 -33.38
C GLU A 258 3.99 -5.64 -32.85
N GLN A 259 3.48 -5.33 -31.64
CA GLN A 259 2.41 -6.09 -31.01
C GLN A 259 1.05 -5.64 -31.48
N GLY A 260 0.26 -6.57 -31.98
CA GLY A 260 -1.16 -6.38 -32.26
C GLY A 260 -2.01 -6.51 -30.98
N PHE A 261 -3.29 -6.15 -31.09
CA PHE A 261 -4.24 -6.20 -29.97
C PHE A 261 -4.27 -7.57 -29.26
N HIS A 262 -4.23 -8.66 -30.03
CA HIS A 262 -4.25 -10.02 -29.47
C HIS A 262 -2.98 -10.32 -28.66
N ASP A 263 -1.81 -9.87 -29.11
CA ASP A 263 -0.55 -10.07 -28.39
C ASP A 263 -0.59 -9.31 -27.04
N ILE A 264 -1.20 -8.12 -27.01
CA ILE A 264 -1.36 -7.32 -25.80
C ILE A 264 -2.35 -8.00 -24.83
N VAL A 265 -3.42 -8.60 -25.33
CA VAL A 265 -4.37 -9.38 -24.52
C VAL A 265 -3.68 -10.63 -23.95
N ASP A 266 -2.87 -11.33 -24.75
CA ASP A 266 -2.13 -12.50 -24.29
C ASP A 266 -1.10 -12.13 -23.23
N ALA A 267 -0.35 -11.03 -23.43
CA ALA A 267 0.57 -10.49 -22.43
C ALA A 267 -0.17 -10.09 -21.13
N THR A 268 -1.37 -9.50 -21.25
CA THR A 268 -2.22 -9.21 -20.08
C THR A 268 -2.56 -10.48 -19.32
N HIS A 269 -2.97 -11.55 -20.02
CA HIS A 269 -3.29 -12.81 -19.38
C HIS A 269 -2.06 -13.48 -18.72
N GLU A 270 -0.87 -13.28 -19.26
CA GLU A 270 0.36 -13.78 -18.67
C GLU A 270 0.71 -13.04 -17.38
N GLN A 271 0.67 -11.71 -17.40
CA GLN A 271 0.90 -10.88 -16.20
C GLN A 271 -0.12 -11.19 -15.08
N LEU A 272 -1.39 -11.39 -15.44
CA LEU A 272 -2.42 -11.79 -14.47
C LEU A 272 -2.13 -13.14 -13.82
N ARG A 273 -1.51 -14.10 -14.53
CA ARG A 273 -1.10 -15.38 -13.95
C ARG A 273 0.09 -15.23 -12.99
N GLU A 274 1.04 -14.37 -13.31
CA GLU A 274 2.18 -14.08 -12.44
C GLU A 274 1.72 -13.51 -11.11
N VAL A 275 0.84 -12.51 -11.14
CA VAL A 275 0.30 -11.87 -9.93
C VAL A 275 -0.47 -12.86 -9.04
N VAL A 276 -1.19 -13.82 -9.62
CA VAL A 276 -1.87 -14.87 -8.83
C VAL A 276 -0.90 -15.68 -7.96
N THR A 277 0.33 -15.87 -8.41
CA THR A 277 1.33 -16.61 -7.61
C THR A 277 1.84 -15.84 -6.40
N GLU A 278 1.58 -14.54 -6.33
CA GLU A 278 1.97 -13.63 -5.25
C GLU A 278 0.78 -13.26 -4.35
N CYS A 279 -0.42 -13.75 -4.66
CA CYS A 279 -1.60 -13.52 -3.84
C CYS A 279 -1.50 -14.19 -2.47
N GLY A 280 -2.16 -13.57 -1.48
CA GLY A 280 -2.33 -14.15 -0.16
C GLY A 280 -3.04 -15.51 -0.19
N THR A 281 -2.76 -16.35 0.80
CA THR A 281 -3.25 -17.73 0.88
C THR A 281 -4.76 -17.85 0.97
N GLU A 282 -5.42 -16.83 1.52
CA GLU A 282 -6.86 -16.76 1.71
C GLU A 282 -7.58 -16.00 0.57
N THR A 283 -6.84 -15.49 -0.41
CA THR A 283 -7.42 -14.69 -1.50
C THR A 283 -8.35 -15.52 -2.39
N GLU A 284 -9.62 -15.13 -2.47
CA GLU A 284 -10.63 -15.72 -3.35
C GLU A 284 -10.91 -14.84 -4.58
N LEU A 285 -10.76 -13.51 -4.42
CA LEU A 285 -10.98 -12.52 -5.46
C LEU A 285 -9.77 -11.60 -5.61
N LEU A 286 -9.15 -11.60 -6.78
CA LEU A 286 -8.14 -10.65 -7.21
C LEU A 286 -8.78 -9.58 -8.10
N ALA A 287 -8.91 -8.37 -7.58
CA ALA A 287 -9.48 -7.21 -8.28
C ALA A 287 -8.37 -6.35 -8.89
N VAL A 288 -8.27 -6.31 -10.21
CA VAL A 288 -7.11 -5.73 -10.92
C VAL A 288 -7.43 -4.38 -11.54
N SER A 289 -6.60 -3.38 -11.26
CA SER A 289 -6.49 -2.14 -12.03
C SER A 289 -5.41 -2.33 -13.10
N LEU A 290 -5.84 -2.46 -14.37
CA LEU A 290 -4.96 -2.72 -15.51
C LEU A 290 -4.47 -1.40 -16.11
N VAL A 291 -3.16 -1.25 -16.28
CA VAL A 291 -2.53 -0.15 -17.01
C VAL A 291 -1.84 -0.73 -18.25
N ILE A 292 -2.18 -0.22 -19.43
CA ILE A 292 -1.48 -0.58 -20.66
C ILE A 292 -0.68 0.65 -21.10
N GLU A 293 0.63 0.51 -21.15
CA GLU A 293 1.55 1.62 -21.48
C GLU A 293 2.48 1.28 -22.65
N GLY A 294 3.21 2.28 -23.11
CA GLY A 294 4.20 2.11 -24.18
C GLY A 294 3.74 2.72 -25.51
N ARG A 295 4.37 2.27 -26.59
CA ARG A 295 4.06 2.74 -27.95
C ARG A 295 3.56 1.59 -28.80
N THR A 296 2.45 1.82 -29.52
CA THR A 296 1.83 0.79 -30.35
C THR A 296 1.03 1.42 -31.49
N ASP A 297 0.96 0.73 -32.62
CA ASP A 297 0.04 1.08 -33.71
C ASP A 297 -1.42 0.86 -33.31
N GLU A 298 -1.67 0.03 -32.30
CA GLU A 298 -3.00 -0.28 -31.75
C GLU A 298 -3.55 0.78 -30.79
N HIS A 299 -2.88 1.91 -30.59
CA HIS A 299 -3.26 2.96 -29.62
C HIS A 299 -4.76 3.36 -29.70
N THR A 300 -5.27 3.59 -30.90
CA THR A 300 -6.69 3.98 -31.12
C THR A 300 -7.63 2.81 -30.87
N ASP A 301 -7.25 1.60 -31.30
CA ASP A 301 -8.05 0.40 -31.14
C ASP A 301 -8.15 -0.01 -29.66
N LEU A 302 -7.05 0.01 -28.92
CA LEU A 302 -7.04 -0.21 -27.46
C LEU A 302 -8.01 0.73 -26.73
N ARG A 303 -7.99 2.02 -27.05
CA ARG A 303 -8.93 2.98 -26.45
C ARG A 303 -10.38 2.66 -26.77
N SER A 304 -10.67 2.27 -28.02
CA SER A 304 -12.02 1.91 -28.44
C SER A 304 -12.52 0.62 -27.77
N ARG A 305 -11.61 -0.31 -27.46
CA ARG A 305 -11.87 -1.62 -26.87
C ARG A 305 -11.62 -1.69 -25.36
N ARG A 306 -11.41 -0.55 -24.70
CA ARG A 306 -11.22 -0.47 -23.24
C ARG A 306 -12.29 -1.21 -22.46
N ALA A 307 -13.56 -1.13 -22.90
CA ALA A 307 -14.67 -1.81 -22.25
C ALA A 307 -14.57 -3.35 -22.36
N GLU A 308 -13.97 -3.86 -23.44
CA GLU A 308 -13.71 -5.30 -23.62
C GLU A 308 -12.63 -5.78 -22.64
N LEU A 309 -11.53 -5.05 -22.53
CA LEU A 309 -10.47 -5.34 -21.55
C LEU A 309 -11.01 -5.31 -20.12
N LYS A 310 -11.88 -4.37 -19.80
CA LYS A 310 -12.55 -4.31 -18.48
C LYS A 310 -13.47 -5.50 -18.20
N GLN A 311 -13.86 -6.28 -19.20
CA GLN A 311 -14.68 -7.48 -19.02
C GLN A 311 -13.85 -8.74 -18.73
N ILE A 312 -12.52 -8.65 -18.72
CA ILE A 312 -11.66 -9.78 -18.39
C ILE A 312 -12.02 -10.29 -17.00
N GLU A 313 -12.45 -11.53 -16.98
CA GLU A 313 -12.75 -12.30 -15.78
C GLU A 313 -12.36 -13.74 -16.02
N ARG A 314 -11.63 -14.33 -15.09
CA ARG A 314 -11.18 -15.71 -15.20
C ARG A 314 -10.91 -16.29 -13.81
N THR A 315 -10.82 -17.58 -13.69
CA THR A 315 -10.35 -18.25 -12.47
C THR A 315 -9.01 -18.93 -12.77
N ASP A 316 -8.05 -18.75 -11.88
CA ASP A 316 -6.75 -19.39 -11.93
C ASP A 316 -6.31 -19.79 -10.51
N GLY A 317 -5.80 -21.00 -10.32
CA GLY A 317 -5.40 -21.50 -8.99
C GLY A 317 -6.49 -21.49 -7.90
N GLY A 318 -7.77 -21.37 -8.27
CA GLY A 318 -8.90 -21.22 -7.33
C GLY A 318 -9.29 -19.76 -7.10
N ILE A 319 -8.45 -18.80 -7.49
CA ILE A 319 -8.68 -17.35 -7.33
C ILE A 319 -9.48 -16.84 -8.53
N THR A 320 -10.54 -16.09 -8.28
CA THR A 320 -11.26 -15.35 -9.32
C THR A 320 -10.55 -14.02 -9.60
N ILE A 321 -10.05 -13.84 -10.81
CA ILE A 321 -9.42 -12.61 -11.28
C ILE A 321 -10.47 -11.75 -11.97
N ARG A 322 -10.57 -10.49 -11.59
CA ARG A 322 -11.48 -9.52 -12.22
C ARG A 322 -10.78 -8.20 -12.51
N VAL A 323 -10.74 -7.79 -13.78
CA VAL A 323 -10.30 -6.43 -14.14
C VAL A 323 -11.41 -5.46 -13.78
N ILE A 324 -11.15 -4.56 -12.83
CA ILE A 324 -12.11 -3.58 -12.32
C ILE A 324 -11.94 -2.21 -12.96
N ASP A 325 -10.73 -1.87 -13.40
CA ASP A 325 -10.46 -0.65 -14.16
C ASP A 325 -9.36 -0.88 -15.21
N VAL A 326 -9.35 -0.04 -16.25
CA VAL A 326 -8.36 -0.09 -17.33
C VAL A 326 -7.92 1.33 -17.65
N ALA A 327 -6.65 1.61 -17.53
CA ALA A 327 -6.03 2.82 -18.04
C ALA A 327 -5.24 2.50 -19.31
N ILE A 328 -5.44 3.31 -20.36
CA ILE A 328 -4.71 3.19 -21.62
C ILE A 328 -3.75 4.39 -21.73
N ASP A 329 -2.54 4.15 -21.29
CA ASP A 329 -1.44 5.12 -21.26
C ASP A 329 -0.46 4.91 -22.44
N THR A 330 -0.96 4.30 -23.50
CA THR A 330 -0.19 4.08 -24.73
C THR A 330 -0.07 5.36 -25.54
N LYS A 331 0.97 5.42 -26.38
CA LYS A 331 1.20 6.45 -27.39
C LYS A 331 1.25 5.80 -28.78
N PRO A 332 0.88 6.53 -29.87
CA PRO A 332 1.07 6.01 -31.21
C PRO A 332 2.53 5.62 -31.47
N ALA A 333 2.75 4.56 -32.22
CA ALA A 333 4.08 4.24 -32.72
C ALA A 333 4.60 5.37 -33.62
N ILE A 334 5.89 5.58 -33.60
CA ILE A 334 6.54 6.59 -34.44
C ILE A 334 7.44 5.86 -35.43
N ASP A 335 7.09 5.91 -36.70
CA ASP A 335 7.99 5.47 -37.76
C ASP A 335 9.15 6.46 -37.89
N LEU A 336 10.26 6.17 -37.20
CA LEU A 336 11.45 7.00 -37.27
C LEU A 336 12.08 7.03 -38.69
N ALA A 337 11.86 5.99 -39.52
CA ALA A 337 12.41 5.94 -40.88
C ALA A 337 11.62 6.88 -41.80
N GLU A 338 10.28 6.82 -41.75
CA GLU A 338 9.43 7.75 -42.49
C GLU A 338 9.68 9.19 -42.03
N ARG A 339 9.72 9.40 -40.71
CA ARG A 339 9.92 10.71 -40.11
C ARG A 339 11.28 11.34 -40.45
N ALA A 340 12.36 10.54 -40.50
CA ALA A 340 13.70 10.99 -40.90
C ALA A 340 13.78 11.43 -42.36
N GLY A 341 12.84 10.98 -43.20
CA GLY A 341 12.69 11.42 -44.61
C GLY A 341 12.14 12.82 -44.76
N GLU A 342 11.56 13.42 -43.72
CA GLU A 342 10.99 14.76 -43.77
C GLU A 342 12.07 15.84 -43.58
N ASN A 343 11.91 16.94 -44.37
CA ASN A 343 12.89 18.04 -44.34
C ASN A 343 12.46 19.12 -43.33
N ASP A 344 12.34 18.72 -42.07
CA ASP A 344 12.01 19.59 -40.94
C ASP A 344 12.88 19.27 -39.68
N PRO A 345 12.82 20.08 -38.62
CA PRO A 345 13.61 19.86 -37.43
C PRO A 345 13.41 18.50 -36.77
N ILE A 346 12.20 17.93 -36.86
CA ILE A 346 11.87 16.64 -36.24
C ILE A 346 12.40 15.48 -37.09
N GLY A 347 12.30 15.59 -38.41
CA GLY A 347 12.96 14.65 -39.32
C GLY A 347 14.47 14.56 -39.08
N TYR A 348 15.12 15.71 -38.82
CA TYR A 348 16.53 15.73 -38.42
C TYR A 348 16.77 14.99 -37.09
N VAL A 349 15.90 15.18 -36.07
CA VAL A 349 16.01 14.50 -34.78
C VAL A 349 15.71 13.01 -34.91
N ALA A 350 14.76 12.61 -35.74
CA ALA A 350 14.46 11.21 -36.04
C ALA A 350 15.64 10.50 -36.71
N GLY A 351 16.28 11.17 -37.68
CA GLY A 351 17.50 10.67 -38.30
C GLY A 351 18.69 10.56 -37.32
N LEU A 352 18.85 11.52 -36.42
CA LEU A 352 19.84 11.44 -35.34
C LEU A 352 19.58 10.21 -34.43
N LEU A 353 18.34 9.94 -34.06
CA LEU A 353 17.97 8.75 -33.26
C LEU A 353 18.36 7.47 -33.96
N ARG A 354 18.00 7.29 -35.24
CA ARG A 354 18.38 6.12 -36.04
C ARG A 354 19.89 5.94 -36.14
N ALA A 355 20.63 7.06 -36.29
CA ALA A 355 22.07 6.99 -36.30
C ALA A 355 22.67 6.61 -34.92
N LEU A 356 22.08 7.04 -33.82
CA LEU A 356 22.50 6.66 -32.47
C LEU A 356 22.14 5.20 -32.13
N ASP A 357 21.09 4.66 -32.75
CA ASP A 357 20.66 3.26 -32.59
C ASP A 357 21.45 2.32 -33.56
N GLY A 358 22.24 2.85 -34.46
CA GLY A 358 23.12 2.10 -35.35
C GLY A 358 22.55 1.80 -36.72
N ASP A 359 21.35 2.29 -37.04
CA ASP A 359 20.66 2.07 -38.31
C ASP A 359 21.22 2.94 -39.46
N GLU A 360 21.87 4.06 -39.11
CA GLU A 360 22.42 5.03 -40.06
C GLU A 360 23.78 5.56 -39.63
N PRO A 361 24.59 6.14 -40.58
CA PRO A 361 25.87 6.73 -40.24
C PRO A 361 25.74 7.94 -39.30
N LEU A 362 26.61 8.01 -38.30
CA LEU A 362 26.68 9.13 -37.33
C LEU A 362 27.29 10.41 -37.91
N ASP A 363 28.00 10.35 -39.05
CA ASP A 363 28.75 11.47 -39.62
C ASP A 363 27.89 12.76 -39.80
N PRO A 364 26.65 12.71 -40.28
CA PRO A 364 25.79 13.90 -40.42
C PRO A 364 25.48 14.60 -39.10
N TYR A 365 25.55 13.87 -37.99
CA TYR A 365 25.13 14.33 -36.65
C TYR A 365 26.30 14.59 -35.70
N ARG A 366 27.56 14.37 -36.16
CA ARG A 366 28.78 14.50 -35.36
C ARG A 366 28.88 15.84 -34.65
N ALA A 367 28.58 16.93 -35.34
CA ALA A 367 28.65 18.28 -34.76
C ALA A 367 27.70 18.49 -33.59
N VAL A 368 26.51 17.90 -33.63
CA VAL A 368 25.54 17.95 -32.55
C VAL A 368 26.01 17.15 -31.33
N ILE A 369 26.55 15.95 -31.57
CA ILE A 369 27.07 15.08 -30.51
C ILE A 369 28.30 15.73 -29.83
N GLU A 370 29.22 16.30 -30.60
CA GLU A 370 30.38 17.04 -30.06
C GLU A 370 29.94 18.26 -29.25
N ALA A 371 28.96 19.01 -29.74
CA ALA A 371 28.41 20.16 -29.03
C ALA A 371 27.73 19.75 -27.72
N ALA A 372 26.94 18.66 -27.72
CA ALA A 372 26.33 18.09 -26.53
C ALA A 372 27.39 17.63 -25.53
N HIS A 373 28.43 16.90 -25.99
CA HIS A 373 29.50 16.41 -25.13
C HIS A 373 30.25 17.58 -24.46
N ARG A 374 30.55 18.62 -25.20
CA ARG A 374 31.17 19.85 -24.65
C ARG A 374 30.26 20.46 -23.58
N ARG A 375 28.94 20.59 -23.83
CA ARG A 375 27.99 21.19 -22.91
C ARG A 375 27.84 20.38 -21.62
N VAL A 376 27.75 19.06 -21.74
CA VAL A 376 27.69 18.15 -20.58
C VAL A 376 28.93 18.28 -19.72
N ARG A 377 30.12 18.35 -20.34
CA ARG A 377 31.39 18.56 -19.62
C ARG A 377 31.49 19.94 -18.96
N GLU A 378 31.07 21.00 -19.64
CA GLU A 378 31.04 22.36 -19.05
C GLU A 378 30.11 22.39 -17.85
N THR A 379 28.96 21.76 -17.92
CA THR A 379 28.02 21.63 -16.81
C THR A 379 28.63 20.84 -15.66
N HIS A 380 29.19 19.68 -15.93
CA HIS A 380 29.92 18.87 -14.96
C HIS A 380 31.04 19.66 -14.27
N ASP A 381 31.82 20.45 -15.02
CA ASP A 381 32.96 21.21 -14.51
C ASP A 381 32.53 22.50 -13.80
N SER A 382 31.25 22.84 -13.79
CA SER A 382 30.72 24.04 -13.14
C SER A 382 30.78 23.97 -11.60
N ASN A 383 30.76 25.15 -10.96
CA ASN A 383 30.79 25.25 -9.49
C ASN A 383 29.59 24.66 -8.81
N ALA A 384 28.44 24.55 -9.50
CA ALA A 384 27.21 24.00 -8.95
C ALA A 384 27.34 22.50 -8.54
N TYR A 385 28.28 21.78 -9.18
CA TYR A 385 28.51 20.36 -8.89
C TYR A 385 29.78 20.08 -8.07
N ARG A 386 30.43 21.13 -7.54
CA ARG A 386 31.70 20.98 -6.82
C ARG A 386 31.58 20.14 -5.54
N GLU A 387 30.50 20.29 -4.78
CA GLU A 387 30.29 19.55 -3.53
C GLU A 387 30.01 18.08 -3.80
N LEU A 388 29.23 17.75 -4.83
CA LEU A 388 28.93 16.36 -5.22
C LEU A 388 30.20 15.60 -5.65
N LYS A 389 31.13 16.27 -6.36
CA LYS A 389 32.42 15.69 -6.79
C LYS A 389 33.36 15.32 -5.65
N SER A 390 33.19 15.96 -4.49
CA SER A 390 34.03 15.72 -3.31
C SER A 390 33.55 14.59 -2.43
N GLN A 391 32.33 14.11 -2.63
CA GLN A 391 31.65 13.13 -1.77
C GLN A 391 31.54 11.74 -2.38
N ASP A 392 31.65 11.60 -3.72
CA ASP A 392 31.41 10.32 -4.38
C ASP A 392 32.26 10.15 -5.65
N GLU A 393 33.04 9.06 -5.72
CA GLU A 393 33.85 8.68 -6.87
C GLU A 393 33.03 8.33 -8.13
N THR A 394 31.70 8.09 -7.98
CA THR A 394 30.79 7.83 -9.09
C THR A 394 30.52 9.05 -9.98
N TYR A 395 30.88 10.26 -9.54
CA TYR A 395 30.79 11.48 -10.35
C TYR A 395 32.01 11.66 -11.26
N ALA A 396 32.39 10.60 -11.96
CA ALA A 396 33.46 10.66 -12.97
C ALA A 396 33.07 11.62 -14.12
N ARG A 397 34.10 12.09 -14.82
CA ARG A 397 33.90 12.99 -15.97
C ARG A 397 33.13 12.26 -17.08
N PRO A 398 32.01 12.84 -17.59
CA PRO A 398 31.15 12.18 -18.56
C PRO A 398 31.91 11.76 -19.82
N THR A 399 31.75 10.53 -20.23
CA THR A 399 32.26 9.94 -21.45
C THR A 399 31.45 10.35 -22.68
N GLU A 400 32.01 10.10 -23.88
CA GLU A 400 31.23 10.31 -25.12
C GLU A 400 30.04 9.35 -25.22
N THR A 401 30.15 8.12 -24.70
CA THR A 401 29.07 7.14 -24.69
C THR A 401 27.92 7.61 -23.80
N GLU A 402 28.19 8.03 -22.58
CA GLU A 402 27.17 8.57 -21.68
C GLU A 402 26.50 9.82 -22.27
N THR A 403 27.25 10.65 -22.96
CA THR A 403 26.70 11.81 -23.68
C THR A 403 25.75 11.37 -24.79
N LYS A 404 26.10 10.33 -25.56
CA LYS A 404 25.23 9.78 -26.60
C LYS A 404 23.90 9.25 -26.00
N ASP A 405 23.95 8.63 -24.82
CA ASP A 405 22.77 8.13 -24.13
C ASP A 405 21.86 9.28 -23.69
N VAL A 406 22.43 10.36 -23.15
CA VAL A 406 21.68 11.59 -22.82
C VAL A 406 21.06 12.21 -24.07
N VAL A 407 21.82 12.32 -25.17
CA VAL A 407 21.31 12.85 -26.45
C VAL A 407 20.19 11.97 -26.99
N ARG A 408 20.32 10.65 -26.93
CA ARG A 408 19.31 9.69 -27.35
C ARG A 408 18.01 9.89 -26.55
N GLN A 409 18.09 10.01 -25.24
CA GLN A 409 16.94 10.23 -24.37
C GLN A 409 16.23 11.55 -24.69
N GLN A 410 16.97 12.65 -24.83
CA GLN A 410 16.40 13.96 -25.15
C GLN A 410 15.82 14.00 -26.56
N ALA A 411 16.45 13.37 -27.53
CA ALA A 411 15.95 13.27 -28.89
C ALA A 411 14.63 12.48 -28.94
N ARG A 412 14.51 11.37 -28.20
CA ARG A 412 13.25 10.63 -28.07
C ARG A 412 12.14 11.51 -27.50
N GLN A 413 12.41 12.20 -26.40
CA GLN A 413 11.42 13.12 -25.79
C GLN A 413 10.94 14.21 -26.78
N LEU A 414 11.86 14.75 -27.59
CA LEU A 414 11.50 15.75 -28.60
C LEU A 414 10.57 15.18 -29.68
N VAL A 415 10.94 14.02 -30.26
CA VAL A 415 10.11 13.37 -31.28
C VAL A 415 8.74 13.02 -30.73
N GLU A 416 8.68 12.57 -29.49
CA GLU A 416 7.44 12.25 -28.76
C GLU A 416 6.56 13.47 -28.57
N ALA A 417 7.10 14.57 -28.03
CA ALA A 417 6.36 15.79 -27.77
C ALA A 417 5.75 16.40 -29.05
N PHE A 418 6.48 16.34 -30.15
CA PHE A 418 5.99 16.83 -31.44
C PHE A 418 4.92 15.93 -32.07
N SER A 419 5.06 14.62 -31.92
CA SER A 419 4.02 13.68 -32.39
C SER A 419 2.69 13.90 -31.67
N GLU A 420 2.75 14.25 -30.38
CA GLU A 420 1.56 14.60 -29.60
C GLU A 420 0.87 15.89 -30.08
N GLN A 421 1.67 16.89 -30.47
CA GLN A 421 1.12 18.16 -31.01
C GLN A 421 0.41 17.98 -32.36
N GLN A 422 0.92 17.11 -33.24
CA GLN A 422 0.31 16.84 -34.53
C GLN A 422 -0.95 15.97 -34.41
N GLY A 423 -1.03 15.06 -33.42
CA GLY A 423 -2.23 14.27 -33.14
C GLY A 423 -3.37 15.05 -32.47
N GLY A 424 -3.08 16.22 -31.88
CA GLY A 424 -4.05 17.08 -31.19
C GLY A 424 -4.84 18.06 -32.11
N ASP A 425 -4.36 18.34 -33.30
CA ASP A 425 -5.01 19.29 -34.24
C ASP A 425 -6.11 18.64 -35.11
N GLY A 426 -6.43 17.39 -34.86
CA GLY A 426 -7.47 16.62 -35.59
C GLY A 426 -8.80 16.50 -34.84
N ARG A 427 -9.21 17.51 -34.04
CA ARG A 427 -10.55 17.59 -33.43
C ARG A 427 -11.32 18.79 -33.95
#